data_f16c688c17fd9041e3cda770eea620f1
#
_entry.id   f16c688c17fd9041e3cda770eea620f1
#
_cell.length_a   1.000
_cell.length_b   1.000
_cell.length_c   1.000
_cell.angle_alpha   90.00
_cell.angle_beta   90.00
_cell.angle_gamma   90.00
#
_symmetry.space_group_name_H-M   'P 1'
#
loop_
_entity.id
_entity.type
_entity.pdbx_description
1 polymer ?
#
loop_
_entity_poly.entity_id
_entity_poly.type
_entity_poly.pdbx_seq_one_letter_code
_entity_poly.pdbx_strand_id
1 'polypeptide(L)'
;MQTASGMAPIGIFDSGIGGLSVLQALREALPHEPCIYVADSGHAPYGERGDAFVQQRCAAITDYLLKHHAIKLLVVACNTATAAAIGHLRALWPQLPLVGVEPAIKPAALQTRTGHVGVIATRGTVGSSRFQNLLHTHGQQVHWHVQACDGLAQAIEASTWQADGNLSEIEALCARYISVLGPFGPNPGHMDTLVLGCTHYVFARPVLQRLVGPHVHLLDTGKAVAQQTQRLLLQSQLLAPPPPATTTAAMQLFTTGQLPALQAAAQRWLGLPANCCSVAQALV
;
A
#
# COMPACT_ATOMS: atom_id res chain seq x y z
N MET A 1 -6.01 -5.65 29.59
CA MET A 1 -5.43 -4.95 28.41
C MET A 1 -5.20 -3.51 28.82
N GLN A 2 -3.97 -3.01 28.72
CA GLN A 2 -3.69 -1.59 28.92
C GLN A 2 -4.45 -0.79 27.88
N THR A 3 -5.15 0.26 28.28
CA THR A 3 -5.77 1.22 27.35
C THR A 3 -4.68 1.83 26.51
N ALA A 4 -4.80 1.73 25.17
CA ALA A 4 -3.84 2.31 24.23
C ALA A 4 -3.71 3.82 24.51
N SER A 5 -2.48 4.30 24.66
CA SER A 5 -2.17 5.72 24.82
C SER A 5 -2.18 6.42 23.45
N GLY A 6 -2.60 7.69 23.41
CA GLY A 6 -2.44 8.52 22.21
C GLY A 6 -0.98 8.60 21.70
N MET A 7 0.00 8.39 22.57
CA MET A 7 1.42 8.34 22.22
C MET A 7 1.90 6.98 21.67
N ALA A 8 1.07 5.91 21.75
CA ALA A 8 1.40 4.63 21.17
C ALA A 8 1.50 4.73 19.63
N PRO A 9 2.39 3.97 18.96
CA PRO A 9 2.58 4.11 17.52
C PRO A 9 1.43 3.51 16.69
N ILE A 10 1.30 4.03 15.46
CA ILE A 10 0.56 3.36 14.40
C ILE A 10 1.43 2.21 13.87
N GLY A 11 0.92 0.98 13.90
CA GLY A 11 1.52 -0.15 13.22
C GLY A 11 1.12 -0.14 11.74
N ILE A 12 2.08 -0.37 10.86
CA ILE A 12 1.88 -0.40 9.41
C ILE A 12 2.63 -1.60 8.86
N PHE A 13 2.05 -2.40 7.99
CA PHE A 13 2.82 -3.42 7.28
C PHE A 13 2.38 -3.60 5.83
N ASP A 14 3.32 -4.09 5.04
CA ASP A 14 3.14 -4.53 3.65
C ASP A 14 3.93 -5.83 3.41
N SER A 15 3.66 -6.50 2.30
CA SER A 15 4.45 -7.64 1.81
C SER A 15 5.91 -7.27 1.46
N GLY A 16 6.20 -5.98 1.26
CA GLY A 16 7.51 -5.47 0.90
C GLY A 16 7.64 -3.96 1.14
N ILE A 17 8.38 -3.28 0.27
CA ILE A 17 8.61 -1.83 0.36
C ILE A 17 7.46 -0.98 -0.22
N GLY A 18 6.51 -1.59 -0.91
CA GLY A 18 5.40 -0.87 -1.57
C GLY A 18 4.62 0.01 -0.62
N GLY A 19 4.36 -0.47 0.60
CA GLY A 19 3.64 0.25 1.65
C GLY A 19 4.33 1.52 2.15
N LEU A 20 5.60 1.77 1.77
CA LEU A 20 6.25 3.07 2.03
C LEU A 20 5.51 4.22 1.34
N SER A 21 4.81 3.96 0.23
CA SER A 21 3.93 4.95 -0.41
C SER A 21 2.75 5.35 0.48
N VAL A 22 2.19 4.39 1.23
CA VAL A 22 1.13 4.64 2.22
C VAL A 22 1.70 5.32 3.46
N LEU A 23 2.88 4.87 3.94
CA LEU A 23 3.58 5.50 5.06
C LEU A 23 3.90 6.96 4.77
N GLN A 24 4.30 7.31 3.55
CA GLN A 24 4.52 8.69 3.13
C GLN A 24 3.25 9.53 3.29
N ALA A 25 2.12 9.05 2.76
CA ALA A 25 0.84 9.75 2.88
C ALA A 25 0.37 9.90 4.35
N LEU A 26 0.64 8.90 5.19
CA LEU A 26 0.37 8.98 6.64
C LEU A 26 1.23 10.05 7.30
N ARG A 27 2.52 10.11 7.01
CA ARG A 27 3.44 11.14 7.56
C ARG A 27 3.03 12.56 7.17
N GLU A 28 2.57 12.74 5.93
CA GLU A 28 2.10 14.04 5.45
C GLU A 28 0.80 14.48 6.14
N ALA A 29 -0.14 13.56 6.33
CA ALA A 29 -1.45 13.85 6.92
C ALA A 29 -1.44 13.86 8.45
N LEU A 30 -0.55 13.10 9.08
CA LEU A 30 -0.46 12.84 10.51
C LEU A 30 0.98 12.99 11.02
N PRO A 31 1.60 14.19 10.90
CA PRO A 31 3.03 14.39 11.14
C PRO A 31 3.46 14.17 12.60
N HIS A 32 2.52 14.09 13.52
CA HIS A 32 2.78 13.91 14.95
C HIS A 32 2.63 12.44 15.41
N GLU A 33 2.17 11.56 14.53
CA GLU A 33 1.95 10.16 14.86
C GLU A 33 3.27 9.36 14.78
N PRO A 34 3.70 8.71 15.89
CA PRO A 34 4.76 7.72 15.81
C PRO A 34 4.32 6.54 14.94
N CYS A 35 5.22 6.03 14.11
CA CYS A 35 4.90 4.93 13.20
C CYS A 35 5.95 3.82 13.29
N ILE A 36 5.46 2.57 13.29
CA ILE A 36 6.25 1.35 13.14
C ILE A 36 5.83 0.69 11.83
N TYR A 37 6.77 0.53 10.91
CA TYR A 37 6.54 -0.11 9.62
C TYR A 37 7.23 -1.47 9.55
N VAL A 38 6.54 -2.49 9.02
CA VAL A 38 7.11 -3.81 8.74
C VAL A 38 6.99 -4.13 7.25
N ALA A 39 8.13 -4.31 6.58
CA ALA A 39 8.23 -4.86 5.24
C ALA A 39 8.44 -6.37 5.33
N ASP A 40 7.44 -7.19 4.95
CA ASP A 40 7.57 -8.65 4.97
C ASP A 40 8.29 -9.19 3.71
N SER A 41 9.36 -8.49 3.29
CA SER A 41 10.09 -8.73 2.04
C SER A 41 10.69 -10.13 1.93
N GLY A 42 10.98 -10.79 3.06
CA GLY A 42 11.46 -12.19 3.08
C GLY A 42 10.41 -13.20 2.64
N HIS A 43 9.12 -12.80 2.63
CA HIS A 43 7.99 -13.66 2.27
C HIS A 43 7.23 -13.14 1.03
N ALA A 44 7.71 -12.05 0.41
CA ALA A 44 7.16 -11.50 -0.84
C ALA A 44 7.41 -12.44 -2.03
N PRO A 45 6.61 -12.34 -3.12
CA PRO A 45 5.42 -11.52 -3.28
C PRO A 45 4.15 -12.21 -2.76
N TYR A 46 3.27 -11.50 -2.07
CA TYR A 46 1.98 -12.05 -1.59
C TYR A 46 0.99 -12.31 -2.73
N GLY A 47 1.09 -11.58 -3.82
CA GLY A 47 0.15 -11.65 -4.95
C GLY A 47 0.09 -13.00 -5.66
N GLU A 48 1.08 -13.86 -5.45
CA GLU A 48 1.23 -15.20 -6.02
C GLU A 48 1.05 -16.31 -4.97
N ARG A 49 0.77 -15.94 -3.71
CA ARG A 49 0.55 -16.89 -2.61
C ARG A 49 -0.95 -17.10 -2.37
N GLY A 50 -1.30 -18.26 -1.84
CA GLY A 50 -2.69 -18.54 -1.44
C GLY A 50 -3.11 -17.75 -0.19
N ASP A 51 -4.42 -17.52 -0.05
CA ASP A 51 -4.99 -16.72 1.05
C ASP A 51 -4.58 -17.21 2.44
N ALA A 52 -4.52 -18.53 2.65
CA ALA A 52 -4.13 -19.12 3.95
C ALA A 52 -2.71 -18.69 4.37
N PHE A 53 -1.75 -18.69 3.43
CA PHE A 53 -0.39 -18.20 3.69
C PHE A 53 -0.40 -16.72 4.05
N VAL A 54 -1.10 -15.90 3.27
CA VAL A 54 -1.19 -14.45 3.51
C VAL A 54 -1.83 -14.16 4.85
N GLN A 55 -2.91 -14.86 5.22
CA GLN A 55 -3.57 -14.72 6.52
C GLN A 55 -2.63 -15.08 7.68
N GLN A 56 -1.88 -16.17 7.57
CA GLN A 56 -0.91 -16.58 8.58
C GLN A 56 0.18 -15.51 8.77
N ARG A 57 0.75 -14.98 7.68
CA ARG A 57 1.77 -13.92 7.77
C ARG A 57 1.21 -12.65 8.38
N CYS A 58 0.03 -12.21 7.93
CA CYS A 58 -0.63 -11.02 8.46
C CYS A 58 -0.93 -11.14 9.97
N ALA A 59 -1.35 -12.32 10.42
CA ALA A 59 -1.60 -12.59 11.84
C ALA A 59 -0.29 -12.54 12.65
N ALA A 60 0.79 -13.16 12.17
CA ALA A 60 2.11 -13.15 12.83
C ALA A 60 2.66 -11.72 12.97
N ILE A 61 2.57 -10.90 11.89
CA ILE A 61 3.03 -9.51 11.92
C ILE A 61 2.19 -8.66 12.86
N THR A 62 0.87 -8.85 12.88
CA THR A 62 -0.02 -8.13 13.78
C THR A 62 0.29 -8.46 15.24
N ASP A 63 0.48 -9.74 15.56
CA ASP A 63 0.86 -10.19 16.92
C ASP A 63 2.22 -9.61 17.35
N TYR A 64 3.20 -9.61 16.44
CA TYR A 64 4.51 -8.99 16.65
C TYR A 64 4.38 -7.49 16.99
N LEU A 65 3.63 -6.74 16.18
CA LEU A 65 3.43 -5.31 16.38
C LEU A 65 2.72 -5.00 17.71
N LEU A 66 1.76 -5.83 18.09
CA LEU A 66 1.06 -5.68 19.39
C LEU A 66 1.97 -5.99 20.57
N LYS A 67 2.73 -7.09 20.51
CA LYS A 67 3.55 -7.56 21.64
C LYS A 67 4.82 -6.72 21.85
N HIS A 68 5.47 -6.32 20.76
CA HIS A 68 6.78 -5.65 20.84
C HIS A 68 6.69 -4.13 20.75
N HIS A 69 5.61 -3.59 20.18
CA HIS A 69 5.48 -2.15 19.93
C HIS A 69 4.20 -1.54 20.50
N ALA A 70 3.30 -2.34 21.07
CA ALA A 70 2.06 -1.86 21.69
C ALA A 70 1.27 -0.88 20.79
N ILE A 71 1.11 -1.22 19.51
CA ILE A 71 0.46 -0.34 18.53
C ILE A 71 -0.98 -0.01 18.93
N LYS A 72 -1.44 1.22 18.65
CA LYS A 72 -2.80 1.68 18.93
C LYS A 72 -3.79 1.48 17.79
N LEU A 73 -3.27 1.35 16.57
CA LEU A 73 -4.02 1.15 15.32
C LEU A 73 -3.13 0.40 14.34
N LEU A 74 -3.71 -0.44 13.49
CA LEU A 74 -2.99 -1.15 12.45
C LEU A 74 -3.46 -0.70 11.05
N VAL A 75 -2.49 -0.37 10.19
CA VAL A 75 -2.69 -0.15 8.75
C VAL A 75 -2.11 -1.32 7.97
N VAL A 76 -2.98 -2.08 7.28
CA VAL A 76 -2.57 -3.12 6.34
C VAL A 76 -2.33 -2.43 4.99
N ALA A 77 -1.08 -2.03 4.76
CA ALA A 77 -0.67 -1.20 3.61
C ALA A 77 -0.38 -2.03 2.34
N CYS A 78 -1.06 -3.16 2.17
CA CYS A 78 -0.93 -4.07 1.03
C CYS A 78 -2.32 -4.44 0.51
N ASN A 79 -2.59 -4.20 -0.79
CA ASN A 79 -3.88 -4.54 -1.40
C ASN A 79 -4.15 -6.05 -1.34
N THR A 80 -3.16 -6.88 -1.64
CA THR A 80 -3.27 -8.34 -1.57
C THR A 80 -3.54 -8.80 -0.13
N ALA A 81 -2.77 -8.30 0.85
CA ALA A 81 -2.98 -8.64 2.25
C ALA A 81 -4.35 -8.20 2.76
N THR A 82 -4.80 -7.01 2.38
CA THR A 82 -6.14 -6.52 2.72
C THR A 82 -7.22 -7.43 2.14
N ALA A 83 -7.09 -7.79 0.86
CA ALA A 83 -8.07 -8.65 0.20
C ALA A 83 -8.19 -10.01 0.88
N ALA A 84 -7.06 -10.66 1.20
CA ALA A 84 -7.01 -12.01 1.77
C ALA A 84 -7.26 -12.06 3.28
N ALA A 85 -6.82 -11.05 4.05
CA ALA A 85 -6.67 -11.20 5.50
C ALA A 85 -7.43 -10.20 6.36
N ILE A 86 -7.94 -9.08 5.84
CA ILE A 86 -8.51 -8.02 6.71
C ILE A 86 -9.70 -8.49 7.55
N GLY A 87 -10.55 -9.38 7.01
CA GLY A 87 -11.67 -9.98 7.73
C GLY A 87 -11.19 -10.89 8.86
N HIS A 88 -10.17 -11.71 8.59
CA HIS A 88 -9.54 -12.60 9.56
C HIS A 88 -8.89 -11.81 10.71
N LEU A 89 -8.14 -10.75 10.40
CA LEU A 89 -7.52 -9.87 11.41
C LEU A 89 -8.56 -9.19 12.30
N ARG A 90 -9.66 -8.71 11.73
CA ARG A 90 -10.77 -8.11 12.52
C ARG A 90 -11.43 -9.10 13.45
N ALA A 91 -11.52 -10.37 13.07
CA ALA A 91 -12.05 -11.42 13.92
C ALA A 91 -11.09 -11.78 15.08
N LEU A 92 -9.77 -11.81 14.81
CA LEU A 92 -8.76 -12.10 15.83
C LEU A 92 -8.57 -10.94 16.84
N TRP A 93 -8.62 -9.71 16.36
CA TRP A 93 -8.41 -8.51 17.18
C TRP A 93 -9.57 -7.48 17.04
N PRO A 94 -10.77 -7.80 17.54
CA PRO A 94 -11.96 -6.96 17.35
C PRO A 94 -11.85 -5.58 18.00
N GLN A 95 -10.95 -5.41 18.98
CA GLN A 95 -10.73 -4.13 19.67
C GLN A 95 -9.62 -3.27 19.03
N LEU A 96 -8.84 -3.83 18.11
CA LEU A 96 -7.80 -3.08 17.42
C LEU A 96 -8.40 -2.33 16.22
N PRO A 97 -8.31 -0.99 16.16
CA PRO A 97 -8.71 -0.27 14.96
C PRO A 97 -7.85 -0.69 13.76
N LEU A 98 -8.50 -1.12 12.67
CA LEU A 98 -7.85 -1.68 11.48
C LEU A 98 -8.24 -0.88 10.22
N VAL A 99 -7.23 -0.41 9.50
CA VAL A 99 -7.38 0.20 8.18
C VAL A 99 -6.74 -0.72 7.14
N GLY A 100 -7.49 -1.09 6.11
CA GLY A 100 -6.97 -1.80 4.95
C GLY A 100 -6.85 -0.89 3.75
N VAL A 101 -6.05 -1.30 2.77
CA VAL A 101 -5.89 -0.62 1.48
C VAL A 101 -6.73 -1.34 0.43
N GLU A 102 -7.54 -0.60 -0.31
CA GLU A 102 -8.31 -1.10 -1.45
C GLU A 102 -8.00 -0.25 -2.68
N PRO A 103 -8.03 -0.82 -3.90
CA PRO A 103 -7.89 -0.03 -5.12
C PRO A 103 -8.91 1.12 -5.17
N ALA A 104 -8.50 2.27 -5.73
CA ALA A 104 -9.27 3.51 -5.74
C ALA A 104 -10.49 3.46 -6.70
N ILE A 105 -11.29 2.40 -6.65
CA ILE A 105 -12.43 2.14 -7.55
C ILE A 105 -13.51 3.21 -7.39
N LYS A 106 -13.93 3.50 -6.16
CA LYS A 106 -14.95 4.53 -5.90
C LYS A 106 -14.51 5.92 -6.38
N PRO A 107 -13.31 6.43 -6.05
CA PRO A 107 -12.83 7.70 -6.61
C PRO A 107 -12.75 7.69 -8.13
N ALA A 108 -12.28 6.60 -8.73
CA ALA A 108 -12.17 6.48 -10.19
C ALA A 108 -13.55 6.58 -10.87
N ALA A 109 -14.56 5.87 -10.34
CA ALA A 109 -15.91 5.93 -10.85
C ALA A 109 -16.53 7.33 -10.79
N LEU A 110 -16.17 8.14 -9.76
CA LEU A 110 -16.66 9.51 -9.60
C LEU A 110 -15.91 10.55 -10.45
N GLN A 111 -14.66 10.25 -10.84
CA GLN A 111 -13.78 11.21 -11.53
C GLN A 111 -13.72 11.00 -13.04
N THR A 112 -13.94 9.78 -13.51
CA THR A 112 -13.91 9.52 -14.96
C THR A 112 -14.96 10.35 -15.70
N ARG A 113 -14.57 10.92 -16.83
CA ARG A 113 -15.44 11.68 -17.75
C ARG A 113 -15.85 10.86 -18.96
N THR A 114 -14.97 9.91 -19.37
CA THR A 114 -15.21 9.02 -20.51
C THR A 114 -16.05 7.80 -20.14
N GLY A 115 -16.19 7.50 -18.85
CA GLY A 115 -16.79 6.27 -18.37
C GLY A 115 -15.92 5.02 -18.55
N HIS A 116 -14.65 5.18 -18.98
CA HIS A 116 -13.69 4.10 -19.18
C HIS A 116 -12.51 4.26 -18.21
N VAL A 117 -12.25 3.23 -17.41
CA VAL A 117 -11.20 3.24 -16.36
C VAL A 117 -10.32 2.00 -16.48
N GLY A 118 -9.00 2.22 -16.57
CA GLY A 118 -8.01 1.16 -16.44
C GLY A 118 -7.72 0.87 -14.96
N VAL A 119 -7.50 -0.40 -14.63
CA VAL A 119 -7.06 -0.84 -13.31
C VAL A 119 -5.90 -1.81 -13.47
N ILE A 120 -4.76 -1.49 -12.89
CA ILE A 120 -3.62 -2.41 -12.79
C ILE A 120 -3.45 -2.85 -11.33
N ALA A 121 -3.32 -4.16 -11.09
CA ALA A 121 -3.17 -4.71 -9.75
C ALA A 121 -2.43 -6.06 -9.79
N THR A 122 -2.15 -6.62 -8.62
CA THR A 122 -1.62 -8.00 -8.52
C THR A 122 -2.71 -9.01 -8.84
N ARG A 123 -2.32 -10.21 -9.27
CA ARG A 123 -3.25 -11.32 -9.55
C ARG A 123 -4.13 -11.64 -8.33
N GLY A 124 -3.53 -11.71 -7.13
CA GLY A 124 -4.27 -11.94 -5.89
C GLY A 124 -5.31 -10.86 -5.58
N THR A 125 -5.03 -9.59 -5.90
CA THR A 125 -6.02 -8.52 -5.75
C THR A 125 -7.15 -8.66 -6.76
N VAL A 126 -6.83 -8.83 -8.04
CA VAL A 126 -7.82 -8.93 -9.14
C VAL A 126 -8.74 -10.13 -8.94
N GLY A 127 -8.20 -11.28 -8.52
CA GLY A 127 -8.96 -12.52 -8.29
C GLY A 127 -9.80 -12.53 -7.01
N SER A 128 -9.64 -11.54 -6.12
CA SER A 128 -10.33 -11.55 -4.83
C SER A 128 -11.82 -11.19 -4.96
N SER A 129 -12.66 -11.85 -4.17
CA SER A 129 -14.09 -11.51 -4.06
C SER A 129 -14.31 -10.07 -3.59
N ARG A 130 -13.39 -9.56 -2.76
CA ARG A 130 -13.43 -8.19 -2.26
C ARG A 130 -13.28 -7.17 -3.39
N PHE A 131 -12.34 -7.36 -4.30
CA PHE A 131 -12.15 -6.50 -5.48
C PHE A 131 -13.35 -6.57 -6.43
N GLN A 132 -13.87 -7.77 -6.70
CA GLN A 132 -15.05 -7.95 -7.53
C GLN A 132 -16.28 -7.24 -6.94
N ASN A 133 -16.46 -7.31 -5.62
CA ASN A 133 -17.53 -6.59 -4.93
C ASN A 133 -17.36 -5.05 -5.01
N LEU A 134 -16.12 -4.54 -4.96
CA LEU A 134 -15.85 -3.11 -5.17
C LEU A 134 -16.28 -2.64 -6.57
N LEU A 135 -15.92 -3.40 -7.61
CA LEU A 135 -16.32 -3.09 -8.99
C LEU A 135 -17.84 -3.14 -9.14
N HIS A 136 -18.49 -4.16 -8.58
CA HIS A 136 -19.95 -4.28 -8.63
C HIS A 136 -20.67 -3.13 -7.91
N THR A 137 -20.18 -2.75 -6.72
CA THR A 137 -20.85 -1.74 -5.88
C THR A 137 -20.71 -0.32 -6.44
N HIS A 138 -19.56 -0.01 -7.07
CA HIS A 138 -19.25 1.37 -7.48
C HIS A 138 -19.17 1.55 -9.00
N GLY A 139 -19.34 0.48 -9.78
CA GLY A 139 -19.00 0.47 -11.19
C GLY A 139 -20.13 0.27 -12.18
N GLN A 140 -21.40 0.39 -11.79
CA GLN A 140 -22.56 0.09 -12.67
C GLN A 140 -22.63 0.94 -13.96
N GLN A 141 -21.97 2.10 -13.99
CA GLN A 141 -21.94 3.03 -15.13
C GLN A 141 -20.52 3.20 -15.71
N VAL A 142 -19.56 2.36 -15.31
CA VAL A 142 -18.16 2.47 -15.71
C VAL A 142 -17.72 1.19 -16.40
N HIS A 143 -17.05 1.33 -17.54
CA HIS A 143 -16.37 0.24 -18.23
C HIS A 143 -14.98 0.03 -17.63
N TRP A 144 -14.81 -1.05 -16.85
CA TRP A 144 -13.58 -1.40 -16.18
C TRP A 144 -12.69 -2.26 -17.07
N HIS A 145 -11.48 -1.78 -17.35
CA HIS A 145 -10.41 -2.52 -18.03
C HIS A 145 -9.39 -2.95 -16.98
N VAL A 146 -9.41 -4.24 -16.60
CA VAL A 146 -8.63 -4.75 -15.47
C VAL A 146 -7.50 -5.63 -15.95
N GLN A 147 -6.28 -5.33 -15.52
CA GLN A 147 -5.07 -6.08 -15.86
C GLN A 147 -4.31 -6.53 -14.60
N ALA A 148 -4.10 -7.83 -14.47
CA ALA A 148 -3.16 -8.38 -13.50
C ALA A 148 -1.72 -8.23 -14.01
N CYS A 149 -0.83 -7.65 -13.18
CA CYS A 149 0.54 -7.31 -13.56
C CYS A 149 1.54 -8.16 -12.77
N ASP A 150 1.68 -9.43 -13.16
CA ASP A 150 2.64 -10.35 -12.52
C ASP A 150 4.08 -9.87 -12.72
N GLY A 151 4.92 -10.02 -11.70
CA GLY A 151 6.33 -9.62 -11.72
C GLY A 151 6.57 -8.11 -11.55
N LEU A 152 5.59 -7.23 -11.83
CA LEU A 152 5.84 -5.77 -11.78
C LEU A 152 6.17 -5.28 -10.36
N ALA A 153 5.46 -5.76 -9.33
CA ALA A 153 5.77 -5.41 -7.94
C ALA A 153 7.16 -5.90 -7.54
N GLN A 154 7.54 -7.12 -7.96
CA GLN A 154 8.86 -7.69 -7.69
C GLN A 154 9.98 -6.91 -8.41
N ALA A 155 9.78 -6.52 -9.66
CA ALA A 155 10.75 -5.71 -10.40
C ALA A 155 10.97 -4.34 -9.73
N ILE A 156 9.90 -3.70 -9.25
CA ILE A 156 9.98 -2.44 -8.50
C ILE A 156 10.70 -2.64 -7.15
N GLU A 157 10.38 -3.70 -6.40
CA GLU A 157 11.07 -4.05 -5.16
C GLU A 157 12.58 -4.19 -5.41
N ALA A 158 12.98 -4.99 -6.41
CA ALA A 158 14.37 -5.26 -6.75
C ALA A 158 15.13 -4.00 -7.19
N SER A 159 14.48 -3.10 -7.93
CA SER A 159 15.11 -1.87 -8.46
C SER A 159 15.54 -0.87 -7.39
N THR A 160 15.06 -1.00 -6.16
CA THR A 160 15.37 -0.03 -5.10
C THR A 160 16.76 -0.16 -4.52
N TRP A 161 17.38 -1.35 -4.61
CA TRP A 161 18.68 -1.64 -3.98
C TRP A 161 19.74 -2.16 -4.98
N GLN A 162 19.36 -2.47 -6.22
CA GLN A 162 20.32 -2.82 -7.27
C GLN A 162 20.94 -1.55 -7.85
N ALA A 163 22.27 -1.54 -7.96
CA ALA A 163 23.04 -0.36 -8.38
C ALA A 163 22.68 0.13 -9.81
N ASP A 164 22.31 -0.78 -10.70
CA ASP A 164 21.90 -0.49 -12.08
C ASP A 164 20.37 -0.36 -12.22
N GLY A 165 19.66 -0.28 -11.12
CA GLY A 165 18.21 -0.29 -10.94
C GLY A 165 17.51 -0.73 -12.19
N ASN A 166 16.94 -1.94 -12.24
CA ASN A 166 16.41 -2.57 -13.46
C ASN A 166 15.21 -1.77 -14.06
N LEU A 167 15.45 -0.47 -14.35
CA LEU A 167 14.45 0.44 -14.91
C LEU A 167 13.91 -0.08 -16.23
N SER A 168 14.76 -0.73 -17.03
CA SER A 168 14.37 -1.31 -18.32
C SER A 168 13.34 -2.43 -18.16
N GLU A 169 13.44 -3.26 -17.12
CA GLU A 169 12.45 -4.31 -16.83
C GLU A 169 11.13 -3.70 -16.38
N ILE A 170 11.17 -2.69 -15.49
CA ILE A 170 9.97 -1.97 -15.05
C ILE A 170 9.29 -1.31 -16.25
N GLU A 171 10.05 -0.64 -17.12
CA GLU A 171 9.51 -0.02 -18.33
C GLU A 171 8.89 -1.04 -19.29
N ALA A 172 9.56 -2.17 -19.52
CA ALA A 172 9.05 -3.24 -20.36
C ALA A 172 7.75 -3.86 -19.81
N LEU A 173 7.69 -4.15 -18.49
CA LEU A 173 6.50 -4.67 -17.83
C LEU A 173 5.35 -3.65 -17.87
N CYS A 174 5.61 -2.39 -17.56
CA CYS A 174 4.61 -1.33 -17.65
C CYS A 174 4.07 -1.19 -19.07
N ALA A 175 4.94 -1.12 -20.08
CA ALA A 175 4.52 -1.01 -21.48
C ALA A 175 3.67 -2.22 -21.92
N ARG A 176 4.09 -3.44 -21.55
CA ARG A 176 3.35 -4.67 -21.82
C ARG A 176 1.94 -4.61 -21.24
N TYR A 177 1.79 -4.26 -19.96
CA TYR A 177 0.49 -4.29 -19.30
C TYR A 177 -0.42 -3.14 -19.71
N ILE A 178 0.13 -1.96 -19.97
CA ILE A 178 -0.62 -0.80 -20.46
C ILE A 178 -1.14 -1.06 -21.88
N SER A 179 -0.34 -1.68 -22.77
CA SER A 179 -0.77 -1.97 -24.15
C SER A 179 -1.95 -2.93 -24.25
N VAL A 180 -2.10 -3.84 -23.28
CA VAL A 180 -3.20 -4.82 -23.24
C VAL A 180 -4.53 -4.17 -22.83
N LEU A 181 -4.50 -3.12 -22.02
CA LEU A 181 -5.70 -2.44 -21.53
C LEU A 181 -6.49 -1.73 -22.64
N GLY A 182 -5.81 -1.21 -23.66
CA GLY A 182 -6.42 -0.48 -24.76
C GLY A 182 -6.02 1.00 -24.79
N PRO A 183 -6.77 1.85 -25.53
CA PRO A 183 -6.42 3.25 -25.72
C PRO A 183 -6.67 4.09 -24.48
N PHE A 184 -5.75 5.00 -24.18
CA PHE A 184 -5.86 6.01 -23.15
C PHE A 184 -6.03 7.40 -23.74
N GLY A 185 -6.78 8.26 -23.06
CA GLY A 185 -6.96 9.65 -23.49
C GLY A 185 -8.34 10.22 -23.17
N PRO A 186 -8.62 11.47 -23.58
CA PRO A 186 -9.87 12.17 -23.27
C PRO A 186 -11.02 11.84 -24.23
N ASN A 187 -10.78 11.04 -25.29
CA ASN A 187 -11.77 10.75 -26.31
C ASN A 187 -12.82 9.71 -25.83
N PRO A 188 -14.05 9.73 -26.36
CA PRO A 188 -15.04 8.69 -26.08
C PRO A 188 -14.47 7.29 -26.36
N GLY A 189 -14.71 6.35 -25.44
CA GLY A 189 -14.18 4.97 -25.51
C GLY A 189 -12.72 4.80 -25.07
N HIS A 190 -12.00 5.89 -24.78
CA HIS A 190 -10.65 5.83 -24.21
C HIS A 190 -10.69 5.91 -22.68
N MET A 191 -9.72 5.29 -22.02
CA MET A 191 -9.56 5.39 -20.57
C MET A 191 -8.92 6.74 -20.21
N ASP A 192 -9.60 7.55 -19.43
CA ASP A 192 -9.10 8.83 -18.92
C ASP A 192 -8.52 8.69 -17.49
N THR A 193 -8.65 7.54 -16.91
CA THR A 193 -8.24 7.25 -15.53
C THR A 193 -7.57 5.88 -15.46
N LEU A 194 -6.45 5.79 -14.72
CA LEU A 194 -5.77 4.54 -14.39
C LEU A 194 -5.62 4.41 -12.88
N VAL A 195 -6.19 3.33 -12.32
CA VAL A 195 -6.09 2.98 -10.90
C VAL A 195 -4.85 2.12 -10.66
N LEU A 196 -4.00 2.57 -9.72
CA LEU A 196 -2.84 1.84 -9.24
C LEU A 196 -3.26 0.95 -8.06
N GLY A 197 -3.71 -0.27 -8.36
CA GLY A 197 -4.24 -1.23 -7.40
C GLY A 197 -3.18 -2.03 -6.64
N CYS A 198 -1.93 -1.55 -6.62
CA CYS A 198 -0.83 -2.09 -5.84
C CYS A 198 0.04 -0.94 -5.32
N THR A 199 0.45 -1.00 -4.07
CA THR A 199 1.26 0.01 -3.39
C THR A 199 2.62 0.25 -4.07
N HIS A 200 3.23 -0.79 -4.65
CA HIS A 200 4.47 -0.68 -5.42
C HIS A 200 4.32 0.18 -6.68
N TYR A 201 3.18 0.14 -7.36
CA TYR A 201 3.00 0.81 -8.65
C TYR A 201 3.07 2.34 -8.57
N VAL A 202 2.91 2.90 -7.38
CA VAL A 202 3.13 4.33 -7.11
C VAL A 202 4.56 4.74 -7.47
N PHE A 203 5.54 3.87 -7.25
CA PHE A 203 6.96 4.12 -7.56
C PHE A 203 7.28 4.05 -9.06
N ALA A 204 6.42 3.41 -9.86
CA ALA A 204 6.49 3.42 -11.32
C ALA A 204 5.63 4.54 -11.96
N ARG A 205 5.04 5.45 -11.16
CA ARG A 205 4.16 6.52 -11.65
C ARG A 205 4.76 7.32 -12.82
N PRO A 206 6.04 7.76 -12.82
CA PRO A 206 6.60 8.50 -13.95
C PRO A 206 6.60 7.69 -15.26
N VAL A 207 6.87 6.40 -15.19
CA VAL A 207 6.85 5.49 -16.35
C VAL A 207 5.41 5.31 -16.84
N LEU A 208 4.49 5.00 -15.95
CA LEU A 208 3.07 4.81 -16.28
C LEU A 208 2.48 6.08 -16.88
N GLN A 209 2.78 7.26 -16.32
CA GLN A 209 2.28 8.53 -16.85
C GLN A 209 2.76 8.81 -18.28
N ARG A 210 4.03 8.49 -18.61
CA ARG A 210 4.54 8.60 -19.99
C ARG A 210 3.79 7.69 -20.96
N LEU A 211 3.46 6.47 -20.53
CA LEU A 211 2.79 5.47 -21.35
C LEU A 211 1.32 5.81 -21.64
N VAL A 212 0.60 6.29 -20.62
CA VAL A 212 -0.84 6.61 -20.76
C VAL A 212 -1.09 8.05 -21.24
N GLY A 213 -0.08 8.91 -21.17
CA GLY A 213 -0.17 10.32 -21.58
C GLY A 213 -0.61 11.27 -20.46
N PRO A 214 -0.40 12.61 -20.66
CA PRO A 214 -0.57 13.62 -19.62
C PRO A 214 -2.04 13.89 -19.22
N HIS A 215 -2.98 13.49 -20.05
CA HIS A 215 -4.42 13.73 -19.83
C HIS A 215 -5.10 12.61 -19.03
N VAL A 216 -4.36 11.55 -18.67
CA VAL A 216 -4.89 10.43 -17.89
C VAL A 216 -4.60 10.62 -16.41
N HIS A 217 -5.63 10.50 -15.59
CA HIS A 217 -5.50 10.59 -14.14
C HIS A 217 -5.01 9.27 -13.53
N LEU A 218 -3.84 9.31 -12.88
CA LEU A 218 -3.33 8.16 -12.13
C LEU A 218 -3.81 8.27 -10.67
N LEU A 219 -4.61 7.29 -10.25
CA LEU A 219 -5.18 7.24 -8.89
C LEU A 219 -4.52 6.16 -8.05
N ASP A 220 -4.01 6.54 -6.89
CA ASP A 220 -3.59 5.66 -5.81
C ASP A 220 -4.45 5.86 -4.57
N THR A 221 -4.15 5.13 -3.50
CA THR A 221 -4.98 5.10 -2.29
C THR A 221 -4.32 5.70 -1.05
N GLY A 222 -3.09 6.17 -1.14
CA GLY A 222 -2.34 6.67 0.01
C GLY A 222 -3.09 7.73 0.81
N LYS A 223 -3.60 8.77 0.12
CA LYS A 223 -4.37 9.86 0.76
C LYS A 223 -5.65 9.36 1.43
N ALA A 224 -6.38 8.45 0.77
CA ALA A 224 -7.63 7.90 1.32
C ALA A 224 -7.38 7.06 2.58
N VAL A 225 -6.29 6.27 2.58
CA VAL A 225 -5.86 5.49 3.75
C VAL A 225 -5.47 6.42 4.91
N ALA A 226 -4.71 7.47 4.64
CA ALA A 226 -4.33 8.46 5.66
C ALA A 226 -5.55 9.16 6.27
N GLN A 227 -6.51 9.58 5.46
CA GLN A 227 -7.77 10.18 5.92
C GLN A 227 -8.60 9.20 6.78
N GLN A 228 -8.69 7.94 6.36
CA GLN A 228 -9.40 6.92 7.13
C GLN A 228 -8.71 6.65 8.48
N THR A 229 -7.38 6.60 8.49
CA THR A 229 -6.57 6.44 9.70
C THR A 229 -6.83 7.60 10.67
N GLN A 230 -6.76 8.83 10.18
CA GLN A 230 -7.05 10.03 10.98
C GLN A 230 -8.47 9.98 11.58
N ARG A 231 -9.47 9.61 10.76
CA ARG A 231 -10.86 9.50 11.22
C ARG A 231 -11.00 8.50 12.37
N LEU A 232 -10.38 7.31 12.24
CA LEU A 232 -10.43 6.29 13.30
C LEU A 232 -9.72 6.73 14.57
N LEU A 233 -8.55 7.37 14.45
CA LEU A 233 -7.83 7.91 15.61
C LEU A 233 -8.64 8.97 16.36
N LEU A 234 -9.32 9.87 15.63
CA LEU A 234 -10.21 10.87 16.21
C LEU A 234 -11.42 10.22 16.93
N GLN A 235 -12.09 9.26 16.28
CA GLN A 235 -13.24 8.55 16.84
C GLN A 235 -12.88 7.75 18.10
N SER A 236 -11.67 7.21 18.16
CA SER A 236 -11.17 6.44 19.30
C SER A 236 -10.48 7.30 20.36
N GLN A 237 -10.37 8.61 20.15
CA GLN A 237 -9.62 9.55 21.01
C GLN A 237 -8.15 9.15 21.20
N LEU A 238 -7.54 8.58 20.16
CA LEU A 238 -6.15 8.09 20.13
C LEU A 238 -5.21 8.96 19.31
N LEU A 239 -5.65 10.12 18.82
CA LEU A 239 -4.79 11.02 18.05
C LEU A 239 -3.65 11.54 18.95
N ALA A 240 -2.40 11.48 18.46
CA ALA A 240 -1.27 11.99 19.20
C ALA A 240 -1.35 13.51 19.37
N PRO A 241 -1.09 14.05 20.57
CA PRO A 241 -0.98 15.50 20.75
C PRO A 241 0.20 16.03 19.95
N PRO A 242 0.19 17.32 19.54
CA PRO A 242 1.36 17.95 18.94
C PRO A 242 2.57 17.81 19.87
N PRO A 243 3.72 17.32 19.37
CA PRO A 243 4.93 17.24 20.17
C PRO A 243 5.48 18.66 20.48
N PRO A 244 6.33 18.81 21.50
CA PRO A 244 7.09 20.02 21.68
C PRO A 244 7.83 20.39 20.37
N ALA A 245 7.98 21.69 20.09
CA ALA A 245 8.42 22.26 18.79
C ALA A 245 9.74 21.72 18.21
N THR A 246 10.50 20.95 18.97
CA THR A 246 11.82 20.39 18.59
C THR A 246 11.81 18.88 18.32
N THR A 247 10.67 18.20 18.45
CA THR A 247 10.60 16.73 18.38
C THR A 247 9.84 16.27 17.14
N THR A 248 10.49 15.55 16.24
CA THR A 248 9.84 14.80 15.15
C THR A 248 9.26 13.48 15.71
N ALA A 249 8.12 13.08 15.19
CA ALA A 249 7.51 11.80 15.58
C ALA A 249 8.46 10.62 15.28
N ALA A 250 8.55 9.67 16.21
CA ALA A 250 9.43 8.52 16.08
C ALA A 250 9.00 7.64 14.90
N MET A 251 9.98 7.22 14.09
CA MET A 251 9.79 6.36 12.93
C MET A 251 10.77 5.19 13.00
N GLN A 252 10.24 3.97 12.98
CA GLN A 252 11.05 2.75 12.95
C GLN A 252 10.54 1.83 11.85
N LEU A 253 11.45 1.31 11.05
CA LEU A 253 11.15 0.42 9.94
C LEU A 253 11.82 -0.93 10.16
N PHE A 254 11.09 -1.99 9.97
CA PHE A 254 11.56 -3.36 10.13
C PHE A 254 11.38 -4.14 8.82
N THR A 255 12.25 -5.13 8.58
CA THR A 255 12.12 -6.05 7.46
C THR A 255 12.34 -7.50 7.90
N THR A 256 11.67 -8.44 7.25
CA THR A 256 11.97 -9.86 7.31
C THR A 256 12.95 -10.29 6.21
N GLY A 257 13.25 -9.40 5.27
CA GLY A 257 14.18 -9.61 4.16
C GLY A 257 15.53 -8.93 4.37
N GLN A 258 16.10 -8.42 3.30
CA GLN A 258 17.43 -7.81 3.30
C GLN A 258 17.38 -6.39 3.89
N LEU A 259 18.10 -6.16 4.99
CA LEU A 259 18.17 -4.84 5.63
C LEU A 259 18.69 -3.73 4.70
N PRO A 260 19.75 -3.94 3.89
CA PRO A 260 20.21 -2.93 2.95
C PRO A 260 19.14 -2.50 1.93
N ALA A 261 18.25 -3.43 1.52
CA ALA A 261 17.15 -3.11 0.60
C ALA A 261 16.13 -2.17 1.25
N LEU A 262 15.74 -2.43 2.50
CA LEU A 262 14.86 -1.53 3.25
C LEU A 262 15.50 -0.16 3.47
N GLN A 263 16.79 -0.11 3.83
CA GLN A 263 17.53 1.14 4.03
C GLN A 263 17.57 1.99 2.76
N ALA A 264 17.88 1.37 1.61
CA ALA A 264 17.89 2.05 0.31
C ALA A 264 16.49 2.59 -0.06
N ALA A 265 15.44 1.79 0.16
CA ALA A 265 14.06 2.20 -0.08
C ALA A 265 13.63 3.35 0.84
N ALA A 266 13.94 3.29 2.13
CA ALA A 266 13.61 4.32 3.11
C ALA A 266 14.30 5.66 2.77
N GLN A 267 15.58 5.62 2.38
CA GLN A 267 16.32 6.80 1.94
C GLN A 267 15.74 7.36 0.64
N ARG A 268 15.50 6.50 -0.36
CA ARG A 268 15.06 6.92 -1.71
C ARG A 268 13.66 7.53 -1.70
N TRP A 269 12.72 6.89 -0.99
CA TRP A 269 11.29 7.23 -1.09
C TRP A 269 10.80 8.13 0.05
N LEU A 270 11.44 8.08 1.22
CA LEU A 270 11.02 8.82 2.41
C LEU A 270 12.05 9.82 2.93
N GLY A 271 13.27 9.83 2.39
CA GLY A 271 14.37 10.63 2.91
C GLY A 271 14.78 10.25 4.33
N LEU A 272 14.50 9.02 4.77
CA LEU A 272 14.81 8.54 6.11
C LEU A 272 16.23 7.98 6.19
N PRO A 273 16.96 8.22 7.31
CA PRO A 273 18.31 7.71 7.49
C PRO A 273 18.31 6.19 7.75
N ALA A 274 19.40 5.52 7.40
CA ALA A 274 19.53 4.07 7.53
C ALA A 274 19.36 3.53 8.96
N ASN A 275 19.67 4.33 9.98
CA ASN A 275 19.57 3.94 11.39
C ASN A 275 18.13 3.80 11.91
N CYS A 276 17.12 4.22 11.15
CA CYS A 276 15.73 3.95 11.49
C CYS A 276 15.27 2.54 11.05
N CYS A 277 16.12 1.78 10.33
CA CYS A 277 15.79 0.48 9.78
C CYS A 277 16.48 -0.65 10.56
N SER A 278 15.76 -1.77 10.76
CA SER A 278 16.23 -2.97 11.47
C SER A 278 15.64 -4.26 10.90
N VAL A 279 16.18 -5.41 11.26
CA VAL A 279 15.60 -6.71 10.93
C VAL A 279 14.58 -7.10 12.00
N ALA A 280 13.41 -7.56 11.58
CA ALA A 280 12.38 -8.11 12.46
C ALA A 280 12.70 -9.58 12.82
N GLN A 281 13.71 -9.83 13.63
CA GLN A 281 14.23 -11.18 13.91
C GLN A 281 13.16 -12.17 14.38
N ALA A 282 12.16 -11.74 15.12
CA ALA A 282 11.07 -12.60 15.59
C ALA A 282 10.07 -13.01 14.48
N LEU A 283 10.19 -12.46 13.28
CA LEU A 283 9.31 -12.72 12.12
C LEU A 283 10.03 -13.49 10.99
N VAL A 284 11.36 -13.63 11.08
CA VAL A 284 12.22 -14.31 10.08
C VAL A 284 12.10 -15.81 10.19
#